data_a2a7082197ec23be309c39f6f2b31d98
#
_entry.id   a2a7082197ec23be309c39f6f2b31d98
#
_cell.length_a   1.000
_cell.length_b   1.000
_cell.length_c   1.000
_cell.angle_alpha   90.00
_cell.angle_beta   90.00
_cell.angle_gamma   90.00
#
_symmetry.space_group_name_H-M   'P 1'
#
loop_
_entity.id
_entity.type
_entity.pdbx_description
1 polymer ?
#
loop_
_entity_poly.entity_id
_entity_poly.type
_entity_poly.pdbx_seq_one_letter_code
_entity_poly.pdbx_strand_id
1 'polypeptide(L)'
;MNKLIKNRGLLLSLGSLAVFSSCAQQQPQEAKKPNIVFIFADDMGYGDVSALNENSKIKTTNIDRIANEGVVFTDAHSSSSVSTPSRYGVLTGRYNWRSDLKSGVLMGYNKALIAPDRRTIASVLKDQGYQTACIGKWHLGWDWNNIEAGPDSVDFSKPISNGPTTRGFDYFYGIIASLDMAPYVYVENDMPTALPDRVTVNDGMKYWRKGPTASDFDHEQTLPNFINRAVDYIHDKSKEDKPFYLYLPLPAPHTPILPIKEYQGKSGLNPYGDFVLMVDDMVGKVMKALKDAGVDDNTILVFSTDNGCSPQAKFDELQEKGHYPSYIYRGHKADLFDGGHRIPCVVRWPAQVKPHTVSQTVCLTDFFATFAAVADYQLKDFEGEDSYNILPLLLNEKESNVIREATVHHSINGDFTIRKGEWKLLLSPGSGGWSFPRPGTDDDVIKTLPLVQLYNMKDDPAETKNVYAEHPEIVKELKELMIKYVREGRSTPGVPQKNDGPEVWKQLSWIEE
;
A
#
# COMPACT_ATOMS: atom_id res chain seq x y z
N MET A 1 8.74 28.78 -101.73
CA MET A 1 8.14 27.99 -102.84
C MET A 1 7.48 26.76 -102.24
N ASN A 2 6.13 26.69 -102.43
CA ASN A 2 5.29 25.48 -102.42
C ASN A 2 5.31 24.57 -101.19
N LYS A 3 4.24 24.03 -100.71
CA LYS A 3 2.76 24.03 -100.86
C LYS A 3 2.22 23.22 -99.74
N LEU A 4 1.19 23.71 -99.05
CA LEU A 4 -0.01 23.08 -98.61
C LEU A 4 -0.14 21.55 -98.78
N ILE A 5 -0.60 20.85 -97.74
CA ILE A 5 -1.88 20.09 -97.74
C ILE A 5 -2.35 19.79 -96.32
N LYS A 6 -3.64 20.06 -96.05
CA LYS A 6 -4.43 19.74 -94.86
C LYS A 6 -4.68 18.23 -94.78
N ASN A 7 -4.72 17.68 -93.56
CA ASN A 7 -5.73 16.68 -93.32
C ASN A 7 -6.14 16.68 -91.82
N ARG A 8 -7.43 16.67 -91.61
CA ARG A 8 -8.12 16.60 -90.33
C ARG A 8 -8.03 15.16 -89.78
N GLY A 9 -7.70 14.99 -88.53
CA GLY A 9 -7.75 13.75 -87.82
C GLY A 9 -8.35 13.98 -86.38
N LEU A 10 -9.38 13.26 -86.12
CA LEU A 10 -10.31 13.28 -85.00
C LEU A 10 -9.59 13.04 -83.68
N LEU A 11 -9.74 13.96 -82.71
CA LEU A 11 -9.29 13.79 -81.35
C LEU A 11 -10.33 12.96 -80.53
N LEU A 12 -9.97 11.75 -80.21
CA LEU A 12 -10.63 10.97 -79.14
C LEU A 12 -9.94 11.28 -77.83
N SER A 13 -10.64 11.98 -76.91
CA SER A 13 -10.21 12.25 -75.58
C SER A 13 -10.51 11.02 -74.69
N LEU A 14 -9.49 10.27 -74.32
CA LEU A 14 -9.54 9.32 -73.19
C LEU A 14 -9.41 10.09 -71.88
N GLY A 15 -10.52 10.22 -71.19
CA GLY A 15 -10.54 10.71 -69.79
C GLY A 15 -9.94 9.66 -68.86
N SER A 16 -8.74 9.89 -68.34
CA SER A 16 -8.20 9.08 -67.22
C SER A 16 -8.86 9.52 -65.91
N LEU A 17 -9.78 8.69 -65.38
CA LEU A 17 -10.23 8.81 -64.01
C LEU A 17 -9.09 8.38 -63.09
N ALA A 18 -8.41 9.35 -62.50
CA ALA A 18 -7.52 9.12 -61.39
C ALA A 18 -8.38 8.86 -60.13
N VAL A 19 -8.51 7.59 -59.75
CA VAL A 19 -9.06 7.19 -58.44
C VAL A 19 -8.02 7.55 -57.40
N PHE A 20 -8.21 8.67 -56.70
CA PHE A 20 -7.49 8.96 -55.46
C PHE A 20 -7.98 8.01 -54.38
N SER A 21 -7.29 6.88 -54.18
CA SER A 21 -7.41 6.10 -52.97
C SER A 21 -6.87 6.92 -51.81
N SER A 22 -7.74 7.57 -51.10
CA SER A 22 -7.45 8.18 -49.80
C SER A 22 -7.10 7.05 -48.83
N CYS A 23 -5.83 6.72 -48.69
CA CYS A 23 -5.33 6.03 -47.52
C CYS A 23 -5.51 6.97 -46.34
N ALA A 24 -6.64 6.86 -45.65
CA ALA A 24 -6.74 7.40 -44.30
C ALA A 24 -5.67 6.70 -43.45
N GLN A 25 -4.56 7.37 -43.19
CA GLN A 25 -3.65 6.99 -42.14
C GLN A 25 -4.47 7.00 -40.86
N GLN A 26 -4.85 5.82 -40.38
CA GLN A 26 -5.30 5.66 -39.00
C GLN A 26 -4.16 6.18 -38.14
N GLN A 27 -4.37 7.32 -37.48
CA GLN A 27 -3.50 7.75 -36.40
C GLN A 27 -3.41 6.59 -35.41
N PRO A 28 -2.22 6.25 -34.91
CA PRO A 28 -2.10 5.24 -33.86
C PRO A 28 -3.05 5.66 -32.74
N GLN A 29 -4.04 4.81 -32.45
CA GLN A 29 -4.93 5.03 -31.34
C GLN A 29 -4.04 4.99 -30.10
N GLU A 30 -3.93 6.11 -29.37
CA GLU A 30 -3.17 6.16 -28.12
C GLU A 30 -3.64 4.99 -27.24
N ALA A 31 -2.67 4.21 -26.74
CA ALA A 31 -2.97 3.07 -25.90
C ALA A 31 -3.76 3.55 -24.69
N LYS A 32 -4.93 2.98 -24.45
CA LYS A 32 -5.81 3.37 -23.34
C LYS A 32 -5.09 3.13 -22.02
N LYS A 33 -4.96 4.17 -21.18
CA LYS A 33 -4.38 4.05 -19.84
C LYS A 33 -5.11 2.99 -19.04
N PRO A 34 -4.41 2.11 -18.27
CA PRO A 34 -5.04 1.07 -17.49
C PRO A 34 -5.82 1.63 -16.30
N ASN A 35 -6.86 0.93 -15.88
CA ASN A 35 -7.39 1.11 -14.53
C ASN A 35 -6.39 0.62 -13.50
N ILE A 36 -6.45 1.15 -12.29
CA ILE A 36 -5.60 0.73 -11.18
C ILE A 36 -6.50 0.42 -9.98
N VAL A 37 -6.39 -0.79 -9.45
CA VAL A 37 -7.06 -1.22 -8.22
C VAL A 37 -6.00 -1.67 -7.23
N PHE A 38 -5.91 -1.00 -6.09
CA PHE A 38 -4.97 -1.32 -5.03
C PHE A 38 -5.74 -1.83 -3.82
N ILE A 39 -5.80 -3.16 -3.65
CA ILE A 39 -6.39 -3.82 -2.48
C ILE A 39 -5.32 -3.88 -1.40
N PHE A 40 -5.60 -3.28 -0.25
CA PHE A 40 -4.64 -3.11 0.82
C PHE A 40 -5.20 -3.67 2.13
N ALA A 41 -4.81 -4.91 2.45
CA ALA A 41 -5.22 -5.57 3.68
C ALA A 41 -4.57 -4.92 4.92
N ASP A 42 -4.99 -5.32 6.09
CA ASP A 42 -4.61 -4.76 7.39
C ASP A 42 -4.14 -5.88 8.31
N ASP A 43 -2.87 -5.90 8.73
CA ASP A 43 -2.27 -6.91 9.59
C ASP A 43 -2.21 -8.35 9.01
N MET A 44 -2.15 -8.52 7.70
CA MET A 44 -2.03 -9.84 7.08
C MET A 44 -0.55 -10.22 6.90
N GLY A 45 -0.14 -11.35 7.45
CA GLY A 45 1.25 -11.77 7.40
C GLY A 45 1.69 -12.31 6.03
N TYR A 46 3.00 -12.27 5.78
CA TYR A 46 3.61 -12.86 4.58
C TYR A 46 3.26 -14.35 4.46
N GLY A 47 3.31 -15.07 5.59
CA GLY A 47 3.03 -16.51 5.67
C GLY A 47 1.56 -16.90 5.55
N ASP A 48 0.64 -15.94 5.57
CA ASP A 48 -0.79 -16.21 5.40
C ASP A 48 -1.16 -16.51 3.95
N VAL A 49 -0.39 -15.96 2.98
CA VAL A 49 -0.64 -16.12 1.54
C VAL A 49 -0.04 -17.42 1.03
N SER A 50 -0.88 -18.34 0.53
CA SER A 50 -0.43 -19.68 0.12
C SER A 50 0.48 -19.67 -1.11
N ALA A 51 0.41 -18.67 -1.98
CA ALA A 51 1.38 -18.50 -3.08
C ALA A 51 2.80 -18.11 -2.63
N LEU A 52 2.95 -17.58 -1.42
CA LEU A 52 4.24 -17.15 -0.83
C LEU A 52 4.76 -18.12 0.24
N ASN A 53 3.90 -19.01 0.72
CA ASN A 53 4.22 -19.99 1.77
C ASN A 53 3.55 -21.32 1.45
N GLU A 54 4.31 -22.26 0.93
CA GLU A 54 3.83 -23.60 0.58
C GLU A 54 3.28 -24.39 1.79
N ASN A 55 3.68 -23.99 3.01
CA ASN A 55 3.22 -24.59 4.26
C ASN A 55 2.01 -23.86 4.87
N SER A 56 1.50 -22.80 4.24
CA SER A 56 0.31 -22.11 4.71
C SER A 56 -0.87 -23.07 4.85
N LYS A 57 -1.53 -23.04 6.00
CA LYS A 57 -2.75 -23.81 6.24
C LYS A 57 -4.00 -23.08 5.73
N ILE A 58 -3.84 -21.84 5.30
CA ILE A 58 -4.91 -21.03 4.70
C ILE A 58 -4.72 -21.07 3.18
N LYS A 59 -5.76 -21.47 2.45
CA LYS A 59 -5.75 -21.47 0.99
C LYS A 59 -6.33 -20.17 0.46
N THR A 60 -5.43 -19.22 0.14
CA THR A 60 -5.79 -17.90 -0.40
C THR A 60 -5.94 -17.96 -1.92
N THR A 61 -6.96 -18.69 -2.38
CA THR A 61 -7.14 -19.09 -3.79
C THR A 61 -7.24 -17.90 -4.76
N ASN A 62 -7.87 -16.81 -4.33
CA ASN A 62 -8.06 -15.62 -5.16
C ASN A 62 -6.79 -14.75 -5.19
N ILE A 63 -6.10 -14.58 -4.05
CA ILE A 63 -4.81 -13.89 -3.99
C ILE A 63 -3.75 -14.70 -4.77
N ASP A 64 -3.75 -16.02 -4.62
CA ASP A 64 -2.87 -16.94 -5.39
C ASP A 64 -3.13 -16.82 -6.89
N ARG A 65 -4.35 -16.57 -7.31
CA ARG A 65 -4.68 -16.33 -8.71
C ARG A 65 -4.05 -15.04 -9.22
N ILE A 66 -4.05 -13.95 -8.44
CA ILE A 66 -3.30 -12.71 -8.80
C ILE A 66 -1.82 -13.04 -8.98
N ALA A 67 -1.25 -13.81 -8.05
CA ALA A 67 0.15 -14.23 -8.09
C ALA A 67 0.47 -15.09 -9.32
N ASN A 68 -0.34 -16.09 -9.61
CA ASN A 68 -0.13 -17.05 -10.70
C ASN A 68 -0.37 -16.46 -12.09
N GLU A 69 -1.19 -15.42 -12.19
CA GLU A 69 -1.48 -14.70 -13.44
C GLU A 69 -0.64 -13.41 -13.60
N GLY A 70 0.23 -13.09 -12.64
CA GLY A 70 0.97 -11.83 -12.60
C GLY A 70 2.37 -11.94 -12.01
N VAL A 71 2.75 -10.91 -11.27
CA VAL A 71 4.07 -10.79 -10.63
C VAL A 71 3.97 -11.10 -9.15
N VAL A 72 4.90 -11.95 -8.68
CA VAL A 72 5.12 -12.23 -7.26
C VAL A 72 6.38 -11.52 -6.81
N PHE A 73 6.26 -10.59 -5.85
CA PHE A 73 7.42 -9.99 -5.19
C PHE A 73 7.74 -10.79 -3.93
N THR A 74 8.90 -11.46 -3.90
CA THR A 74 9.32 -12.27 -2.75
C THR A 74 10.05 -11.47 -1.68
N ASP A 75 10.44 -10.24 -2.01
CA ASP A 75 11.18 -9.33 -1.12
C ASP A 75 10.56 -7.92 -1.13
N ALA A 76 9.26 -7.86 -0.85
CA ALA A 76 8.51 -6.62 -0.75
C ALA A 76 8.32 -6.20 0.71
N HIS A 77 8.47 -4.92 0.98
CA HIS A 77 8.40 -4.36 2.32
C HIS A 77 7.46 -3.15 2.39
N SER A 78 6.77 -3.03 3.53
CA SER A 78 6.16 -1.76 3.91
C SER A 78 7.21 -0.80 4.48
N SER A 79 6.97 0.50 4.40
CA SER A 79 7.89 1.51 4.95
C SER A 79 7.89 1.57 6.49
N SER A 80 6.90 0.93 7.11
CA SER A 80 6.79 0.80 8.55
C SER A 80 6.12 -0.51 8.93
N SER A 81 6.30 -0.93 10.16
CA SER A 81 5.66 -2.12 10.73
C SER A 81 4.31 -1.85 11.40
N VAL A 82 3.71 -0.68 11.17
CA VAL A 82 2.36 -0.30 11.65
C VAL A 82 1.61 0.55 10.63
N SER A 83 0.27 0.57 10.78
CA SER A 83 -0.70 1.01 9.77
C SER A 83 -0.57 2.47 9.29
N THR A 84 -0.68 3.46 10.18
CA THR A 84 -0.67 4.89 9.77
C THR A 84 0.58 5.25 8.96
N PRO A 85 1.80 4.93 9.46
CA PRO A 85 3.03 5.21 8.71
C PRO A 85 3.08 4.54 7.34
N SER A 86 2.71 3.27 7.23
CA SER A 86 2.74 2.53 5.96
C SER A 86 1.76 3.12 4.95
N ARG A 87 0.54 3.47 5.38
CA ARG A 87 -0.49 4.10 4.53
C ARG A 87 -0.05 5.48 4.05
N TYR A 88 0.63 6.27 4.91
CA TYR A 88 1.26 7.52 4.51
C TYR A 88 2.28 7.28 3.40
N GLY A 89 3.17 6.29 3.58
CA GLY A 89 4.20 5.94 2.60
C GLY A 89 3.63 5.54 1.23
N VAL A 90 2.58 4.71 1.21
CA VAL A 90 1.91 4.27 -0.04
C VAL A 90 1.32 5.46 -0.80
N LEU A 91 0.62 6.36 -0.10
CA LEU A 91 -0.09 7.45 -0.75
C LEU A 91 0.81 8.62 -1.16
N THR A 92 1.92 8.85 -0.45
CA THR A 92 2.79 10.02 -0.68
C THR A 92 4.12 9.66 -1.35
N GLY A 93 4.49 8.37 -1.42
CA GLY A 93 5.82 7.96 -1.89
C GLY A 93 6.95 8.46 -1.00
N ARG A 94 6.65 8.76 0.26
CA ARG A 94 7.56 9.42 1.22
C ARG A 94 7.52 8.66 2.54
N TYR A 95 8.66 8.41 3.15
CA TYR A 95 8.69 7.78 4.47
C TYR A 95 7.94 8.61 5.51
N ASN A 96 7.15 7.96 6.37
CA ASN A 96 6.32 8.64 7.36
C ASN A 96 7.11 9.47 8.39
N TRP A 97 8.31 9.02 8.77
CA TRP A 97 9.15 9.74 9.72
C TRP A 97 9.65 11.11 9.20
N ARG A 98 9.47 11.38 7.91
CA ARG A 98 9.63 12.71 7.32
C ARG A 98 8.47 13.64 7.61
N SER A 99 7.29 13.09 8.00
CA SER A 99 6.12 13.85 8.48
C SER A 99 6.25 14.18 9.97
N ASP A 100 5.25 14.86 10.52
CA ASP A 100 5.20 15.16 11.97
C ASP A 100 5.03 13.91 12.84
N LEU A 101 4.54 12.79 12.29
CA LEU A 101 4.37 11.54 13.01
C LEU A 101 5.69 10.76 13.10
N LYS A 102 6.45 10.95 14.17
CA LYS A 102 7.76 10.32 14.38
C LYS A 102 7.66 8.91 14.98
N SER A 103 6.54 8.54 15.57
CA SER A 103 6.28 7.21 16.16
C SER A 103 4.78 6.98 16.32
N GLY A 104 4.39 5.71 16.52
CA GLY A 104 3.00 5.33 16.77
C GLY A 104 2.08 5.40 15.55
N VAL A 105 0.80 5.42 15.84
CA VAL A 105 -0.30 5.50 14.86
C VAL A 105 -1.31 6.55 15.30
N LEU A 106 -2.11 7.04 14.37
CA LEU A 106 -3.22 7.93 14.66
C LEU A 106 -4.41 7.17 15.25
N MET A 107 -5.16 7.85 16.09
CA MET A 107 -6.44 7.39 16.64
C MET A 107 -7.60 8.06 15.92
N GLY A 108 -8.85 7.62 16.21
CA GLY A 108 -10.04 8.09 15.51
C GLY A 108 -10.42 9.58 15.69
N TYR A 109 -9.75 10.30 16.56
CA TYR A 109 -9.95 11.73 16.78
C TYR A 109 -8.73 12.59 16.42
N ASN A 110 -7.68 11.98 15.86
CA ASN A 110 -6.51 12.72 15.45
C ASN A 110 -6.75 13.49 14.14
N LYS A 111 -6.09 14.64 14.06
CA LYS A 111 -6.12 15.52 12.86
C LYS A 111 -5.43 14.87 11.66
N ALA A 112 -5.69 15.47 10.49
CA ALA A 112 -5.06 15.05 9.25
C ALA A 112 -3.53 15.11 9.31
N LEU A 113 -2.88 13.99 8.95
CA LEU A 113 -1.43 13.87 8.90
C LEU A 113 -0.85 14.40 7.58
N ILE A 114 -1.54 14.15 6.47
CA ILE A 114 -1.07 14.60 5.16
C ILE A 114 -1.30 16.10 5.05
N ALA A 115 -0.21 16.87 4.93
CA ALA A 115 -0.28 18.32 4.75
C ALA A 115 -1.10 18.71 3.51
N PRO A 116 -1.79 19.87 3.51
CA PRO A 116 -2.67 20.26 2.40
C PRO A 116 -1.97 20.36 1.04
N ASP A 117 -0.70 20.74 1.03
CA ASP A 117 0.15 20.91 -0.14
C ASP A 117 0.91 19.63 -0.54
N ARG A 118 0.87 18.58 0.29
CA ARG A 118 1.51 17.30 0.02
C ARG A 118 0.75 16.54 -1.08
N ARG A 119 1.43 16.32 -2.19
CA ARG A 119 0.90 15.52 -3.29
C ARG A 119 0.74 14.07 -2.87
N THR A 120 -0.39 13.49 -3.24
CA THR A 120 -0.65 12.05 -3.15
C THR A 120 -0.68 11.43 -4.53
N ILE A 121 -0.53 10.11 -4.61
CA ILE A 121 -0.69 9.42 -5.89
C ILE A 121 -2.08 9.63 -6.49
N ALA A 122 -3.11 9.73 -5.64
CA ALA A 122 -4.47 10.04 -6.10
C ALA A 122 -4.53 11.42 -6.77
N SER A 123 -3.89 12.45 -6.20
CA SER A 123 -3.84 13.78 -6.80
C SER A 123 -3.06 13.81 -8.12
N VAL A 124 -1.97 13.05 -8.22
CA VAL A 124 -1.20 12.90 -9.46
C VAL A 124 -2.03 12.22 -10.55
N LEU A 125 -2.66 11.10 -10.22
CA LEU A 125 -3.50 10.34 -11.16
C LEU A 125 -4.73 11.15 -11.60
N LYS A 126 -5.36 11.89 -10.68
CA LYS A 126 -6.48 12.79 -11.00
C LYS A 126 -6.07 13.84 -12.03
N ASP A 127 -4.91 14.47 -11.88
CA ASP A 127 -4.37 15.45 -12.85
C ASP A 127 -4.08 14.80 -14.22
N GLN A 128 -3.85 13.47 -14.24
CA GLN A 128 -3.64 12.68 -15.44
C GLN A 128 -4.94 12.09 -16.05
N GLY A 129 -6.10 12.54 -15.56
CA GLY A 129 -7.41 12.20 -16.10
C GLY A 129 -8.07 10.96 -15.49
N TYR A 130 -7.50 10.39 -14.43
CA TYR A 130 -8.14 9.30 -13.69
C TYR A 130 -9.30 9.79 -12.83
N GLN A 131 -10.33 8.97 -12.72
CA GLN A 131 -11.31 9.08 -11.65
C GLN A 131 -10.75 8.38 -10.41
N THR A 132 -10.80 9.00 -9.26
CA THR A 132 -10.09 8.51 -8.08
C THR A 132 -11.04 8.23 -6.92
N ALA A 133 -10.92 7.05 -6.31
CA ALA A 133 -11.72 6.67 -5.15
C ALA A 133 -10.87 6.04 -4.05
N CYS A 134 -11.24 6.30 -2.80
CA CYS A 134 -10.79 5.58 -1.63
C CYS A 134 -12.01 4.97 -0.92
N ILE A 135 -12.04 3.65 -0.79
CA ILE A 135 -13.13 2.94 -0.12
C ILE A 135 -12.54 2.05 0.96
N GLY A 136 -12.77 2.38 2.23
CA GLY A 136 -12.27 1.58 3.36
C GLY A 136 -11.67 2.38 4.51
N LYS A 137 -10.62 1.82 5.13
CA LYS A 137 -9.90 2.37 6.28
C LYS A 137 -8.91 3.46 5.83
N TRP A 138 -9.15 4.70 6.21
CA TRP A 138 -8.25 5.81 5.89
C TRP A 138 -6.97 5.80 6.74
N HIS A 139 -7.11 5.89 8.02
CA HIS A 139 -6.07 5.86 9.07
C HIS A 139 -4.95 6.91 8.92
N LEU A 140 -5.27 8.06 8.33
CA LEU A 140 -4.36 9.20 8.15
C LEU A 140 -4.93 10.49 8.77
N GLY A 141 -5.97 10.34 9.61
CA GLY A 141 -6.65 11.44 10.28
C GLY A 141 -7.46 12.33 9.34
N TRP A 142 -8.33 13.06 9.92
CA TRP A 142 -9.05 14.21 9.37
C TRP A 142 -9.54 15.09 10.52
N ASP A 143 -10.07 16.27 10.21
CA ASP A 143 -10.54 17.17 11.25
C ASP A 143 -12.05 17.03 11.38
N TRP A 144 -12.49 16.45 12.51
CA TRP A 144 -13.91 16.44 12.88
C TRP A 144 -14.39 17.84 13.21
N ASN A 145 -15.64 18.14 12.88
CA ASN A 145 -16.25 19.42 13.27
C ASN A 145 -16.25 19.56 14.80
N ASN A 146 -15.80 20.70 15.30
CA ASN A 146 -15.71 21.05 16.73
C ASN A 146 -14.73 20.18 17.57
N ILE A 147 -13.80 19.45 16.94
CA ILE A 147 -12.82 18.61 17.65
C ILE A 147 -11.91 19.40 18.60
N GLU A 148 -11.71 20.70 18.35
CA GLU A 148 -10.87 21.56 19.21
C GLU A 148 -11.41 21.67 20.64
N ALA A 149 -12.71 21.48 20.86
CA ALA A 149 -13.34 21.42 22.17
C ALA A 149 -13.27 20.03 22.83
N GLY A 150 -12.64 19.06 22.17
CA GLY A 150 -12.44 17.68 22.63
C GLY A 150 -13.33 16.67 21.91
N PRO A 151 -13.01 15.36 22.05
CA PRO A 151 -13.73 14.27 21.38
C PRO A 151 -15.24 14.23 21.66
N ASP A 152 -15.65 14.57 22.89
CA ASP A 152 -17.07 14.60 23.29
C ASP A 152 -17.85 15.76 22.69
N SER A 153 -17.15 16.73 22.07
CA SER A 153 -17.75 17.93 21.47
C SER A 153 -17.89 17.81 19.96
N VAL A 154 -17.51 16.69 19.35
CA VAL A 154 -17.60 16.49 17.89
C VAL A 154 -19.06 16.54 17.44
N ASP A 155 -19.33 17.39 16.45
CA ASP A 155 -20.64 17.51 15.80
C ASP A 155 -20.68 16.62 14.54
N PHE A 156 -21.18 15.41 14.69
CA PHE A 156 -21.32 14.44 13.60
C PHE A 156 -22.42 14.81 12.58
N SER A 157 -23.19 15.86 12.80
CA SER A 157 -24.14 16.38 11.81
C SER A 157 -23.51 17.31 10.78
N LYS A 158 -22.23 17.59 10.92
CA LYS A 158 -21.45 18.52 10.09
C LYS A 158 -20.38 17.80 9.30
N PRO A 159 -19.95 18.38 8.16
CA PRO A 159 -18.87 17.80 7.37
C PRO A 159 -17.55 17.79 8.14
N ILE A 160 -16.72 16.78 7.83
CA ILE A 160 -15.31 16.77 8.19
C ILE A 160 -14.52 17.72 7.28
N SER A 161 -13.32 18.09 7.70
CA SER A 161 -12.36 18.80 6.85
C SER A 161 -11.03 18.05 6.77
N ASN A 162 -10.21 18.41 5.80
CA ASN A 162 -8.89 17.78 5.56
C ASN A 162 -8.92 16.25 5.37
N GLY A 163 -10.06 15.71 4.94
CA GLY A 163 -10.26 14.29 4.65
C GLY A 163 -9.77 13.89 3.26
N PRO A 164 -10.04 12.62 2.85
CA PRO A 164 -9.55 12.04 1.59
C PRO A 164 -9.89 12.84 0.34
N THR A 165 -11.08 13.47 0.28
CA THR A 165 -11.52 14.26 -0.88
C THR A 165 -10.70 15.54 -1.06
N THR A 166 -9.99 16.00 -0.04
CA THR A 166 -9.03 17.11 -0.13
C THR A 166 -7.61 16.63 -0.41
N ARG A 167 -7.41 15.33 -0.57
CA ARG A 167 -6.12 14.67 -0.82
C ARG A 167 -6.10 13.90 -2.15
N GLY A 168 -6.90 14.37 -3.12
CA GLY A 168 -6.89 13.90 -4.50
C GLY A 168 -7.93 12.84 -4.85
N PHE A 169 -8.75 12.39 -3.92
CA PHE A 169 -9.84 11.45 -4.21
C PHE A 169 -11.13 12.19 -4.61
N ASP A 170 -11.72 11.79 -5.73
CA ASP A 170 -13.03 12.30 -6.16
C ASP A 170 -14.18 11.74 -5.31
N TYR A 171 -14.00 10.50 -4.82
CA TYR A 171 -14.96 9.78 -4.00
C TYR A 171 -14.28 9.14 -2.80
N PHE A 172 -14.92 9.22 -1.66
CA PHE A 172 -14.54 8.53 -0.44
C PHE A 172 -15.74 7.86 0.21
N TYR A 173 -15.58 6.63 0.67
CA TYR A 173 -16.49 5.98 1.61
C TYR A 173 -15.69 5.12 2.57
N GLY A 174 -15.78 5.37 3.88
CA GLY A 174 -14.97 4.60 4.82
C GLY A 174 -14.99 5.08 6.26
N ILE A 175 -13.95 4.68 6.98
CA ILE A 175 -13.73 4.98 8.39
C ILE A 175 -12.39 5.69 8.61
N ILE A 176 -12.34 6.51 9.67
CA ILE A 176 -11.17 7.36 9.97
C ILE A 176 -9.93 6.57 10.34
N ALA A 177 -10.06 5.50 11.14
CA ALA A 177 -8.96 4.73 11.74
C ALA A 177 -9.24 3.23 11.68
N SER A 178 -8.52 2.43 12.49
CA SER A 178 -8.79 1.00 12.62
C SER A 178 -10.19 0.76 13.20
N LEU A 179 -10.78 -0.39 12.86
CA LEU A 179 -12.14 -0.75 13.26
C LEU A 179 -12.30 -0.94 14.78
N ASP A 180 -11.20 -1.00 15.54
CA ASP A 180 -11.17 -1.03 17.00
C ASP A 180 -11.06 0.37 17.64
N MET A 181 -11.04 1.44 16.85
CA MET A 181 -10.83 2.82 17.28
C MET A 181 -12.06 3.67 17.03
N ALA A 182 -12.69 4.14 18.13
CA ALA A 182 -13.82 5.07 18.04
C ALA A 182 -13.41 6.44 17.45
N PRO A 183 -14.34 7.16 16.82
CA PRO A 183 -15.77 6.92 16.69
C PRO A 183 -16.10 5.93 15.56
N TYR A 184 -17.14 5.13 15.74
CA TYR A 184 -17.62 4.15 14.77
C TYR A 184 -18.69 4.76 13.89
N VAL A 185 -18.23 5.47 12.86
CA VAL A 185 -19.05 6.26 11.95
C VAL A 185 -18.50 6.09 10.53
N TYR A 186 -19.35 5.76 9.57
CA TYR A 186 -18.98 5.87 8.17
C TYR A 186 -19.05 7.32 7.72
N VAL A 187 -18.13 7.68 6.85
CA VAL A 187 -18.11 8.98 6.17
C VAL A 187 -18.17 8.74 4.67
N GLU A 188 -19.09 9.41 3.99
CA GLU A 188 -19.16 9.44 2.53
C GLU A 188 -18.74 10.83 2.05
N ASN A 189 -17.68 10.91 1.28
CA ASN A 189 -16.97 12.12 0.88
C ASN A 189 -16.49 12.93 2.11
N ASP A 190 -17.30 13.86 2.59
CA ASP A 190 -17.01 14.69 3.76
C ASP A 190 -18.09 14.62 4.85
N MET A 191 -19.18 13.88 4.60
CA MET A 191 -20.31 13.81 5.53
C MET A 191 -20.42 12.45 6.21
N PRO A 192 -20.58 12.42 7.55
CA PRO A 192 -21.03 11.22 8.25
C PRO A 192 -22.36 10.71 7.66
N THR A 193 -22.46 9.40 7.45
CA THR A 193 -23.67 8.80 6.84
C THR A 193 -24.85 8.73 7.79
N ALA A 194 -24.55 8.61 9.09
CA ALA A 194 -25.55 8.62 10.17
C ALA A 194 -24.94 9.14 11.47
N LEU A 195 -25.81 9.54 12.39
CA LEU A 195 -25.41 10.04 13.70
C LEU A 195 -25.18 8.87 14.67
N PRO A 196 -24.22 8.99 15.60
CA PRO A 196 -24.12 8.10 16.74
C PRO A 196 -25.42 8.10 17.58
N ASP A 197 -26.00 6.94 17.82
CA ASP A 197 -27.19 6.75 18.63
C ASP A 197 -26.96 5.81 19.83
N ARG A 198 -25.78 5.21 19.91
CA ARG A 198 -25.38 4.28 20.97
C ARG A 198 -23.88 4.32 21.23
N VAL A 199 -23.48 3.65 22.31
CA VAL A 199 -22.08 3.41 22.64
C VAL A 199 -21.87 1.90 22.64
N THR A 200 -20.82 1.43 21.94
CA THR A 200 -20.46 0.03 21.88
C THR A 200 -19.04 -0.22 22.39
N VAL A 201 -18.78 -1.45 22.79
CA VAL A 201 -17.47 -1.95 23.24
C VAL A 201 -17.47 -3.47 23.08
N ASN A 202 -16.29 -4.07 22.81
CA ASN A 202 -16.13 -5.51 22.80
C ASN A 202 -14.73 -5.91 23.30
N ASP A 203 -14.50 -7.21 23.53
CA ASP A 203 -13.26 -7.74 24.09
C ASP A 203 -12.75 -9.00 23.34
N GLY A 204 -11.65 -9.58 23.83
CA GLY A 204 -11.04 -10.76 23.24
C GLY A 204 -10.53 -10.52 21.81
N MET A 205 -10.69 -11.50 20.94
CA MET A 205 -10.33 -11.35 19.52
C MET A 205 -11.26 -10.36 18.78
N LYS A 206 -12.45 -10.12 19.30
CA LYS A 206 -13.42 -9.14 18.79
C LYS A 206 -13.28 -7.76 19.45
N TYR A 207 -12.15 -7.46 20.04
CA TYR A 207 -11.92 -6.23 20.80
C TYR A 207 -12.11 -4.97 19.97
N TRP A 208 -12.91 -4.04 20.50
CA TRP A 208 -12.88 -2.62 20.13
C TRP A 208 -13.12 -1.73 21.35
N ARG A 209 -12.54 -0.55 21.29
CA ARG A 209 -12.62 0.45 22.37
C ARG A 209 -14.04 0.96 22.53
N LYS A 210 -14.43 1.24 23.77
CA LYS A 210 -15.71 1.91 24.06
C LYS A 210 -15.79 3.23 23.31
N GLY A 211 -16.87 3.46 22.55
CA GLY A 211 -17.07 4.71 21.84
C GLY A 211 -18.43 4.86 21.16
N PRO A 212 -18.71 6.08 20.71
CA PRO A 212 -19.95 6.40 20.00
C PRO A 212 -20.01 5.61 18.68
N THR A 213 -21.19 5.08 18.40
CA THR A 213 -21.46 4.20 17.26
C THR A 213 -22.70 4.69 16.53
N ALA A 214 -22.58 4.93 15.23
CA ALA A 214 -23.68 5.42 14.39
C ALA A 214 -24.75 4.35 14.18
N SER A 215 -25.98 4.80 13.88
CA SER A 215 -27.16 3.92 13.73
C SER A 215 -27.02 2.91 12.59
N ASP A 216 -26.26 3.25 11.54
CA ASP A 216 -26.00 2.39 10.37
C ASP A 216 -24.69 1.58 10.48
N PHE A 217 -23.93 1.71 11.59
CA PHE A 217 -22.64 1.08 11.75
C PHE A 217 -22.75 -0.32 12.38
N ASP A 218 -22.21 -1.30 11.67
CA ASP A 218 -22.07 -2.67 12.14
C ASP A 218 -20.64 -3.15 11.87
N HIS A 219 -19.90 -3.47 12.95
CA HIS A 219 -18.51 -3.90 12.86
C HIS A 219 -18.32 -5.17 12.00
N GLU A 220 -19.22 -6.16 12.12
CA GLU A 220 -19.13 -7.40 11.31
C GLU A 220 -19.42 -7.15 9.83
N GLN A 221 -20.29 -6.18 9.53
CA GLN A 221 -20.68 -5.87 8.15
C GLN A 221 -19.78 -4.84 7.48
N THR A 222 -18.79 -4.27 8.19
CA THR A 222 -17.94 -3.21 7.63
C THR A 222 -17.12 -3.68 6.42
N LEU A 223 -16.47 -4.85 6.50
CA LEU A 223 -15.73 -5.39 5.36
C LEU A 223 -16.64 -5.73 4.17
N PRO A 224 -17.75 -6.48 4.32
CA PRO A 224 -18.71 -6.69 3.23
C PRO A 224 -19.25 -5.38 2.62
N ASN A 225 -19.55 -4.38 3.45
CA ASN A 225 -20.04 -3.08 3.01
C ASN A 225 -19.03 -2.37 2.10
N PHE A 226 -17.75 -2.32 2.48
CA PHE A 226 -16.70 -1.73 1.65
C PHE A 226 -16.54 -2.45 0.31
N ILE A 227 -16.59 -3.77 0.32
CA ILE A 227 -16.46 -4.57 -0.91
C ILE A 227 -17.67 -4.35 -1.84
N ASN A 228 -18.88 -4.30 -1.31
CA ASN A 228 -20.07 -4.01 -2.12
C ASN A 228 -19.96 -2.61 -2.76
N ARG A 229 -19.53 -1.59 -2.00
CA ARG A 229 -19.27 -0.25 -2.54
C ARG A 229 -18.19 -0.23 -3.62
N ALA A 230 -17.12 -1.00 -3.43
CA ALA A 230 -16.05 -1.13 -4.42
C ALA A 230 -16.56 -1.81 -5.71
N VAL A 231 -17.36 -2.87 -5.60
CA VAL A 231 -17.98 -3.55 -6.74
C VAL A 231 -18.90 -2.59 -7.51
N ASP A 232 -19.76 -1.85 -6.82
CA ASP A 232 -20.64 -0.85 -7.43
C ASP A 232 -19.83 0.25 -8.13
N TYR A 233 -18.77 0.76 -7.49
CA TYR A 233 -17.88 1.75 -8.07
C TYR A 233 -17.22 1.25 -9.38
N ILE A 234 -16.71 0.01 -9.38
CA ILE A 234 -16.11 -0.60 -10.57
C ILE A 234 -17.14 -0.69 -11.70
N HIS A 235 -18.36 -1.19 -11.43
CA HIS A 235 -19.42 -1.30 -12.43
C HIS A 235 -19.85 0.05 -13.00
N ASP A 236 -19.90 1.09 -12.16
CA ASP A 236 -20.33 2.41 -12.61
C ASP A 236 -19.22 3.11 -13.40
N LYS A 237 -17.98 3.09 -12.90
CA LYS A 237 -16.86 3.80 -13.53
C LYS A 237 -16.34 3.14 -14.79
N SER A 238 -16.49 1.82 -14.93
CA SER A 238 -16.15 1.11 -16.17
C SER A 238 -16.99 1.49 -17.38
N LYS A 239 -18.15 2.11 -17.18
CA LYS A 239 -19.03 2.61 -18.27
C LYS A 239 -18.53 3.93 -18.87
N GLU A 240 -17.60 4.60 -18.20
CA GLU A 240 -17.03 5.87 -18.63
C GLU A 240 -15.71 5.65 -19.40
N ASP A 241 -15.38 6.55 -20.34
CA ASP A 241 -14.14 6.47 -21.12
C ASP A 241 -12.86 6.88 -20.38
N LYS A 242 -12.98 7.18 -19.10
CA LYS A 242 -11.84 7.56 -18.24
C LYS A 242 -11.36 6.36 -17.45
N PRO A 243 -10.04 6.19 -17.28
CA PRO A 243 -9.53 5.19 -16.35
C PRO A 243 -9.86 5.59 -14.91
N PHE A 244 -9.94 4.59 -14.04
CA PHE A 244 -10.13 4.84 -12.60
C PHE A 244 -8.96 4.31 -11.76
N TYR A 245 -8.70 4.98 -10.65
CA TYR A 245 -7.86 4.53 -9.55
C TYR A 245 -8.73 4.28 -8.32
N LEU A 246 -8.79 3.02 -7.90
CA LEU A 246 -9.47 2.61 -6.68
C LEU A 246 -8.44 2.17 -5.65
N TYR A 247 -8.24 2.98 -4.61
CA TYR A 247 -7.54 2.59 -3.39
C TYR A 247 -8.56 1.95 -2.45
N LEU A 248 -8.37 0.66 -2.15
CA LEU A 248 -9.30 -0.17 -1.38
C LEU A 248 -8.60 -0.69 -0.11
N PRO A 249 -8.39 0.18 0.89
CA PRO A 249 -7.76 -0.20 2.16
C PRO A 249 -8.78 -0.91 3.07
N LEU A 250 -8.62 -2.22 3.21
CA LEU A 250 -9.49 -3.05 4.02
C LEU A 250 -9.20 -2.86 5.52
N PRO A 251 -10.19 -3.03 6.42
CA PRO A 251 -9.99 -3.04 7.86
C PRO A 251 -9.65 -4.43 8.40
N ALA A 252 -9.35 -5.40 7.54
CA ALA A 252 -9.24 -6.82 7.83
C ALA A 252 -7.95 -7.41 7.27
N PRO A 253 -7.40 -8.47 7.90
CA PRO A 253 -7.90 -9.21 9.07
C PRO A 253 -7.50 -8.63 10.45
N HIS A 254 -7.28 -7.33 10.56
CA HIS A 254 -6.99 -6.61 11.82
C HIS A 254 -8.11 -6.80 12.87
N THR A 255 -7.75 -6.66 14.13
CA THR A 255 -8.70 -6.57 15.25
C THR A 255 -9.67 -5.36 15.08
N PRO A 256 -10.97 -5.55 15.36
CA PRO A 256 -11.66 -6.76 15.80
C PRO A 256 -11.70 -7.84 14.72
N ILE A 257 -11.35 -9.07 15.10
CA ILE A 257 -11.33 -10.22 14.20
C ILE A 257 -12.76 -10.74 14.08
N LEU A 258 -13.41 -10.42 12.97
CA LEU A 258 -14.85 -10.56 12.77
C LEU A 258 -15.19 -11.33 11.46
N PRO A 259 -14.79 -12.60 11.33
CA PRO A 259 -15.31 -13.40 10.24
C PRO A 259 -16.82 -13.54 10.42
N ILE A 260 -17.60 -13.15 9.40
CA ILE A 260 -19.04 -13.35 9.43
C ILE A 260 -19.36 -14.84 9.51
N LYS A 261 -20.59 -15.18 9.94
CA LYS A 261 -21.03 -16.55 10.23
C LYS A 261 -20.67 -17.54 9.12
N GLU A 262 -20.74 -17.12 7.88
CA GLU A 262 -20.43 -17.93 6.70
C GLU A 262 -19.00 -18.49 6.68
N TYR A 263 -18.02 -17.78 7.28
CA TYR A 263 -16.60 -18.19 7.29
C TYR A 263 -16.17 -18.86 8.60
N GLN A 264 -16.95 -18.77 9.65
CA GLN A 264 -16.58 -19.29 10.97
C GLN A 264 -16.33 -20.82 10.93
N GLY A 265 -15.14 -21.22 11.40
CA GLY A 265 -14.65 -22.60 11.41
C GLY A 265 -14.12 -23.14 10.08
N LYS A 266 -14.18 -22.38 8.98
CA LYS A 266 -13.78 -22.87 7.66
C LYS A 266 -12.27 -23.05 7.48
N SER A 267 -11.45 -22.28 8.16
CA SER A 267 -9.99 -22.43 8.07
C SER A 267 -9.47 -23.67 8.78
N GLY A 268 -10.22 -24.21 9.74
CA GLY A 268 -9.73 -25.24 10.65
C GLY A 268 -8.68 -24.74 11.65
N LEU A 269 -8.37 -23.45 11.64
CA LEU A 269 -7.42 -22.80 12.55
C LEU A 269 -8.16 -22.14 13.72
N ASN A 270 -8.23 -20.84 13.72
CA ASN A 270 -8.93 -20.01 14.69
C ASN A 270 -9.67 -18.88 13.95
N PRO A 271 -10.39 -17.97 14.62
CA PRO A 271 -11.13 -16.89 13.95
C PRO A 271 -10.27 -16.00 13.04
N TYR A 272 -8.97 -15.84 13.33
CA TYR A 272 -8.07 -15.10 12.43
C TYR A 272 -7.92 -15.81 11.07
N GLY A 273 -7.67 -17.12 11.07
CA GLY A 273 -7.59 -17.90 9.83
C GLY A 273 -8.90 -17.84 9.02
N ASP A 274 -10.04 -17.88 9.68
CA ASP A 274 -11.36 -17.71 9.06
C ASP A 274 -11.50 -16.31 8.43
N PHE A 275 -10.97 -15.28 9.10
CA PHE A 275 -11.03 -13.91 8.63
C PHE A 275 -10.10 -13.68 7.43
N VAL A 276 -8.94 -14.33 7.39
CA VAL A 276 -8.06 -14.33 6.19
C VAL A 276 -8.76 -14.98 5.00
N LEU A 277 -9.45 -16.11 5.19
CA LEU A 277 -10.27 -16.70 4.11
C LEU A 277 -11.37 -15.75 3.61
N MET A 278 -12.01 -15.03 4.52
CA MET A 278 -13.00 -14.02 4.15
C MET A 278 -12.38 -12.89 3.33
N VAL A 279 -11.18 -12.41 3.71
CA VAL A 279 -10.44 -11.41 2.92
C VAL A 279 -10.14 -11.93 1.51
N ASP A 280 -9.67 -13.18 1.39
CA ASP A 280 -9.41 -13.79 0.08
C ASP A 280 -10.65 -13.84 -0.81
N ASP A 281 -11.80 -14.24 -0.27
CA ASP A 281 -13.06 -14.24 -1.01
C ASP A 281 -13.52 -12.82 -1.42
N MET A 282 -13.24 -11.82 -0.58
CA MET A 282 -13.51 -10.41 -0.92
C MET A 282 -12.64 -9.94 -2.09
N VAL A 283 -11.36 -10.36 -2.13
CA VAL A 283 -10.50 -10.15 -3.32
C VAL A 283 -11.11 -10.81 -4.55
N GLY A 284 -11.62 -12.03 -4.42
CA GLY A 284 -12.34 -12.74 -5.49
C GLY A 284 -13.54 -11.98 -6.03
N LYS A 285 -14.33 -11.33 -5.15
CA LYS A 285 -15.48 -10.49 -5.57
C LYS A 285 -15.03 -9.27 -6.38
N VAL A 286 -13.93 -8.62 -6.00
CA VAL A 286 -13.36 -7.50 -6.76
C VAL A 286 -12.87 -7.97 -8.14
N MET A 287 -12.14 -9.09 -8.21
CA MET A 287 -11.69 -9.68 -9.47
C MET A 287 -12.87 -10.03 -10.39
N LYS A 288 -13.93 -10.58 -9.81
CA LYS A 288 -15.17 -10.88 -10.57
C LYS A 288 -15.80 -9.61 -11.11
N ALA A 289 -15.89 -8.54 -10.32
CA ALA A 289 -16.45 -7.26 -10.75
C ALA A 289 -15.68 -6.67 -11.93
N LEU A 290 -14.33 -6.70 -11.91
CA LEU A 290 -13.49 -6.24 -13.02
C LEU A 290 -13.76 -7.05 -14.29
N LYS A 291 -13.89 -8.37 -14.17
CA LYS A 291 -14.20 -9.27 -15.29
C LYS A 291 -15.59 -9.03 -15.85
N ASP A 292 -16.61 -8.94 -14.99
CA ASP A 292 -18.01 -8.72 -15.39
C ASP A 292 -18.18 -7.33 -16.06
N ALA A 293 -17.37 -6.34 -15.64
CA ALA A 293 -17.34 -5.02 -16.24
C ALA A 293 -16.54 -4.94 -17.55
N GLY A 294 -15.86 -6.03 -17.95
CA GLY A 294 -15.06 -6.09 -19.18
C GLY A 294 -13.79 -5.24 -19.17
N VAL A 295 -13.27 -4.90 -17.99
CA VAL A 295 -12.04 -4.06 -17.83
C VAL A 295 -10.87 -4.82 -17.24
N ASP A 296 -11.03 -6.11 -16.97
CA ASP A 296 -10.05 -6.96 -16.27
C ASP A 296 -8.68 -6.99 -16.97
N ASP A 297 -8.65 -7.09 -18.31
CA ASP A 297 -7.41 -7.20 -19.08
C ASP A 297 -6.52 -5.97 -18.95
N ASN A 298 -7.11 -4.77 -18.96
CA ASN A 298 -6.37 -3.51 -18.85
C ASN A 298 -6.57 -2.85 -17.48
N THR A 299 -6.49 -3.65 -16.43
CA THR A 299 -6.48 -3.20 -15.04
C THR A 299 -5.23 -3.72 -14.34
N ILE A 300 -4.48 -2.81 -13.72
CA ILE A 300 -3.42 -3.15 -12.77
C ILE A 300 -4.10 -3.44 -11.44
N LEU A 301 -4.10 -4.71 -11.04
CA LEU A 301 -4.63 -5.15 -9.75
C LEU A 301 -3.47 -5.49 -8.82
N VAL A 302 -3.33 -4.73 -7.74
CA VAL A 302 -2.35 -4.96 -6.68
C VAL A 302 -3.05 -5.49 -5.45
N PHE A 303 -2.50 -6.55 -4.85
CA PHE A 303 -2.82 -6.98 -3.50
C PHE A 303 -1.58 -6.88 -2.62
N SER A 304 -1.71 -6.21 -1.47
CA SER A 304 -0.67 -6.12 -0.44
C SER A 304 -1.30 -5.85 0.93
N THR A 305 -0.46 -5.69 1.97
CA THR A 305 -0.87 -5.34 3.34
C THR A 305 0.04 -4.26 3.90
N ASP A 306 -0.44 -3.56 4.93
CA ASP A 306 0.27 -2.41 5.50
C ASP A 306 1.43 -2.77 6.42
N ASN A 307 1.40 -3.93 7.05
CA ASN A 307 2.46 -4.47 7.91
C ASN A 307 2.26 -5.98 8.13
N GLY A 308 3.18 -6.60 8.84
CA GLY A 308 3.09 -8.00 9.21
C GLY A 308 1.92 -8.31 10.16
N CYS A 309 1.66 -9.58 10.36
CA CYS A 309 0.58 -10.06 11.22
C CYS A 309 0.74 -9.58 12.67
N SER A 310 -0.39 -9.30 13.30
CA SER A 310 -0.44 -8.87 14.70
C SER A 310 -0.51 -10.05 15.66
N PRO A 311 0.12 -9.97 16.86
CA PRO A 311 -0.01 -11.01 17.88
C PRO A 311 -1.45 -11.21 18.40
N GLN A 312 -2.38 -10.30 18.13
CA GLN A 312 -3.81 -10.49 18.39
C GLN A 312 -4.41 -11.66 17.58
N ALA A 313 -3.75 -12.09 16.50
CA ALA A 313 -4.09 -13.31 15.76
C ALA A 313 -3.92 -14.60 16.57
N LYS A 314 -3.30 -14.54 17.78
CA LYS A 314 -3.00 -15.70 18.63
C LYS A 314 -2.04 -16.67 17.98
N PHE A 315 -0.78 -16.26 17.83
CA PHE A 315 0.27 -17.03 17.14
C PHE A 315 0.42 -18.43 17.69
N ASP A 316 0.35 -18.62 19.00
CA ASP A 316 0.48 -19.94 19.63
C ASP A 316 -0.58 -20.91 19.10
N GLU A 317 -1.85 -20.48 19.02
CA GLU A 317 -2.95 -21.29 18.48
C GLU A 317 -2.74 -21.65 17.00
N LEU A 318 -2.19 -20.73 16.21
CA LEU A 318 -1.90 -20.95 14.79
C LEU A 318 -0.71 -21.89 14.59
N GLN A 319 0.36 -21.68 15.35
CA GLN A 319 1.61 -22.47 15.27
C GLN A 319 1.40 -23.91 15.76
N GLU A 320 0.58 -24.15 16.78
CA GLU A 320 0.17 -25.49 17.20
C GLU A 320 -0.46 -26.30 16.06
N LYS A 321 -1.10 -25.62 15.11
CA LYS A 321 -1.69 -26.21 13.90
C LYS A 321 -0.77 -26.14 12.68
N GLY A 322 0.48 -25.73 12.86
CA GLY A 322 1.49 -25.65 11.83
C GLY A 322 1.34 -24.48 10.85
N HIS A 323 0.66 -23.42 11.27
CA HIS A 323 0.53 -22.19 10.50
C HIS A 323 1.37 -21.07 11.11
N TYR A 324 2.23 -20.45 10.31
CA TYR A 324 3.19 -19.41 10.72
C TYR A 324 2.93 -18.12 9.93
N PRO A 325 2.19 -17.14 10.50
CA PRO A 325 1.84 -15.91 9.78
C PRO A 325 3.03 -15.10 9.29
N SER A 326 4.15 -15.10 10.03
CA SER A 326 5.40 -14.45 9.62
C SER A 326 6.30 -15.33 8.75
N TYR A 327 5.87 -16.54 8.33
CA TYR A 327 6.67 -17.52 7.60
C TYR A 327 7.94 -17.89 8.38
N ILE A 328 9.14 -17.70 7.79
CA ILE A 328 10.44 -17.93 8.43
C ILE A 328 11.02 -16.67 9.06
N TYR A 329 10.36 -15.52 8.88
CA TYR A 329 10.89 -14.24 9.30
C TYR A 329 10.63 -13.97 10.78
N ARG A 330 11.64 -13.42 11.45
CA ARG A 330 11.55 -13.06 12.87
C ARG A 330 10.59 -11.89 13.09
N GLY A 331 9.93 -11.89 14.26
CA GLY A 331 9.07 -10.80 14.71
C GLY A 331 7.70 -10.78 14.02
N HIS A 332 7.03 -9.67 14.19
CA HIS A 332 5.66 -9.45 13.74
C HIS A 332 5.35 -7.94 13.69
N LYS A 333 4.11 -7.56 13.45
CA LYS A 333 3.63 -6.16 13.54
C LYS A 333 4.34 -5.40 14.65
N ALA A 334 4.67 -4.16 14.40
CA ALA A 334 5.37 -3.20 15.27
C ALA A 334 6.90 -3.31 15.30
N ASP A 335 7.50 -4.42 14.89
CA ASP A 335 8.93 -4.72 15.04
C ASP A 335 9.80 -4.17 13.89
N LEU A 336 11.10 -4.01 14.16
CA LEU A 336 12.13 -3.79 13.14
C LEU A 336 12.52 -5.07 12.39
N PHE A 337 12.23 -6.25 12.95
CA PHE A 337 12.49 -7.52 12.29
C PHE A 337 11.61 -7.72 11.06
N ASP A 338 12.06 -8.54 10.12
CA ASP A 338 11.39 -8.71 8.81
C ASP A 338 9.91 -9.12 8.93
N GLY A 339 9.55 -9.94 9.92
CA GLY A 339 8.15 -10.29 10.17
C GLY A 339 7.22 -9.10 10.45
N GLY A 340 7.77 -7.93 10.78
CA GLY A 340 7.01 -6.70 11.00
C GLY A 340 6.68 -5.94 9.72
N HIS A 341 7.54 -5.99 8.71
CA HIS A 341 7.43 -5.14 7.53
C HIS A 341 7.64 -5.86 6.18
N ARG A 342 8.09 -7.12 6.18
CA ARG A 342 8.08 -7.95 4.98
C ARG A 342 6.67 -8.47 4.74
N ILE A 343 6.09 -8.10 3.61
CA ILE A 343 4.65 -8.24 3.38
C ILE A 343 4.37 -8.96 2.05
N PRO A 344 3.20 -9.62 1.91
CA PRO A 344 2.77 -10.12 0.63
C PRO A 344 2.57 -8.96 -0.35
N CYS A 345 3.06 -9.13 -1.57
CA CYS A 345 2.84 -8.19 -2.65
C CYS A 345 2.77 -8.96 -3.98
N VAL A 346 1.59 -8.92 -4.60
CA VAL A 346 1.33 -9.54 -5.90
C VAL A 346 0.61 -8.56 -6.81
N VAL A 347 0.96 -8.57 -8.09
CA VAL A 347 0.46 -7.62 -9.08
C VAL A 347 0.04 -8.34 -10.35
N ARG A 348 -1.15 -8.08 -10.84
CA ARG A 348 -1.68 -8.64 -12.08
C ARG A 348 -2.06 -7.52 -13.05
N TRP A 349 -1.62 -7.65 -14.31
CA TRP A 349 -1.99 -6.76 -15.42
C TRP A 349 -1.96 -7.55 -16.73
N PRO A 350 -3.02 -8.27 -17.08
CA PRO A 350 -3.00 -9.26 -18.18
C PRO A 350 -2.59 -8.68 -19.52
N ALA A 351 -2.98 -7.45 -19.85
CA ALA A 351 -2.64 -6.80 -21.11
C ALA A 351 -1.13 -6.60 -21.32
N GLN A 352 -0.34 -6.48 -20.25
CA GLN A 352 1.08 -6.09 -20.33
C GLN A 352 2.03 -7.06 -19.61
N VAL A 353 1.56 -7.77 -18.60
CA VAL A 353 2.41 -8.53 -17.68
C VAL A 353 2.15 -10.03 -17.85
N LYS A 354 3.24 -10.78 -18.08
CA LYS A 354 3.24 -12.25 -18.01
C LYS A 354 3.68 -12.72 -16.63
N PRO A 355 3.21 -13.88 -16.16
CA PRO A 355 3.60 -14.42 -14.86
C PRO A 355 5.11 -14.53 -14.69
N HIS A 356 5.64 -13.95 -13.59
CA HIS A 356 7.04 -14.10 -13.19
C HIS A 356 7.24 -13.70 -11.73
N THR A 357 8.43 -13.97 -11.21
CA THR A 357 8.82 -13.66 -9.84
C THR A 357 9.93 -12.60 -9.83
N VAL A 358 9.79 -11.63 -8.93
CA VAL A 358 10.78 -10.58 -8.67
C VAL A 358 11.34 -10.79 -7.27
N SER A 359 12.66 -10.94 -7.18
CA SER A 359 13.41 -11.10 -5.92
C SER A 359 14.18 -9.84 -5.50
N GLN A 360 14.14 -8.78 -6.30
CA GLN A 360 14.70 -7.49 -5.87
C GLN A 360 13.88 -6.93 -4.71
N THR A 361 14.58 -6.31 -3.75
CA THR A 361 13.93 -5.60 -2.64
C THR A 361 13.18 -4.39 -3.16
N VAL A 362 11.90 -4.31 -2.85
CA VAL A 362 11.01 -3.19 -3.17
C VAL A 362 10.29 -2.70 -1.92
N CYS A 363 9.84 -1.46 -1.95
CA CYS A 363 9.04 -0.88 -0.88
C CYS A 363 7.66 -0.45 -1.41
N LEU A 364 6.63 -0.51 -0.59
CA LEU A 364 5.30 -0.05 -1.00
C LEU A 364 5.25 1.44 -1.38
N THR A 365 6.22 2.24 -0.91
CA THR A 365 6.39 3.63 -1.38
C THR A 365 6.61 3.71 -2.89
N ASP A 366 7.14 2.64 -3.52
CA ASP A 366 7.49 2.61 -4.94
C ASP A 366 6.27 2.64 -5.87
N PHE A 367 5.10 2.29 -5.36
CA PHE A 367 3.87 2.37 -6.16
C PHE A 367 3.50 3.82 -6.54
N PHE A 368 3.94 4.82 -5.77
CA PHE A 368 3.72 6.22 -6.15
C PHE A 368 4.41 6.55 -7.48
N ALA A 369 5.72 6.35 -7.59
CA ALA A 369 6.48 6.61 -8.81
C ALA A 369 6.07 5.67 -9.95
N THR A 370 5.71 4.43 -9.63
CA THR A 370 5.28 3.44 -10.62
C THR A 370 3.95 3.82 -11.27
N PHE A 371 2.96 4.21 -10.50
CA PHE A 371 1.68 4.64 -11.04
C PHE A 371 1.77 6.00 -11.75
N ALA A 372 2.63 6.89 -11.26
CA ALA A 372 2.95 8.13 -12.00
C ALA A 372 3.53 7.81 -13.39
N ALA A 373 4.48 6.86 -13.48
CA ALA A 373 5.05 6.43 -14.76
C ALA A 373 4.00 5.76 -15.66
N VAL A 374 3.11 4.91 -15.12
CA VAL A 374 1.98 4.32 -15.86
C VAL A 374 1.06 5.38 -16.45
N ALA A 375 0.91 6.51 -15.76
CA ALA A 375 0.09 7.63 -16.18
C ALA A 375 0.83 8.65 -17.06
N ASP A 376 2.08 8.36 -17.45
CA ASP A 376 2.96 9.26 -18.21
C ASP A 376 3.26 10.59 -17.50
N TYR A 377 3.35 10.55 -16.17
CA TYR A 377 3.66 11.70 -15.34
C TYR A 377 5.10 11.64 -14.82
N GLN A 378 5.86 12.71 -15.02
CA GLN A 378 7.19 12.86 -14.47
C GLN A 378 7.12 13.57 -13.11
N LEU A 379 7.61 12.88 -12.06
CA LEU A 379 7.63 13.42 -10.70
C LEU A 379 8.54 14.65 -10.60
N LYS A 380 8.12 15.59 -9.76
CA LYS A 380 8.91 16.74 -9.32
C LYS A 380 9.76 16.35 -8.10
N ASP A 381 10.79 17.14 -7.78
CA ASP A 381 11.71 16.86 -6.66
C ASP A 381 11.04 16.71 -5.28
N PHE A 382 9.89 17.36 -5.08
CA PHE A 382 9.12 17.30 -3.84
C PHE A 382 7.98 16.28 -3.88
N GLU A 383 7.96 15.37 -4.85
CA GLU A 383 6.96 14.33 -5.04
C GLU A 383 7.62 12.96 -4.98
N GLY A 384 7.17 12.10 -4.06
CA GLY A 384 7.66 10.73 -3.95
C GLY A 384 9.15 10.63 -3.61
N GLU A 385 9.62 11.41 -2.64
CA GLU A 385 11.04 11.53 -2.27
C GLU A 385 11.71 10.20 -1.89
N ASP A 386 10.90 9.17 -1.59
CA ASP A 386 11.35 7.82 -1.25
C ASP A 386 10.74 6.74 -2.17
N SER A 387 10.28 7.15 -3.34
CA SER A 387 9.57 6.29 -4.29
C SER A 387 10.40 6.06 -5.55
N TYR A 388 10.64 4.80 -5.87
CA TYR A 388 11.33 4.36 -7.07
C TYR A 388 10.35 3.75 -8.06
N ASN A 389 10.52 4.02 -9.35
CA ASN A 389 9.68 3.42 -10.37
C ASN A 389 10.06 1.95 -10.59
N ILE A 390 9.20 1.03 -10.19
CA ILE A 390 9.37 -0.43 -10.37
C ILE A 390 8.61 -0.98 -11.58
N LEU A 391 8.08 -0.14 -12.47
CA LEU A 391 7.42 -0.57 -13.70
C LEU A 391 8.30 -1.51 -14.55
N PRO A 392 9.63 -1.27 -14.70
CA PRO A 392 10.51 -2.22 -15.40
C PRO A 392 10.51 -3.63 -14.81
N LEU A 393 10.37 -3.77 -13.48
CA LEU A 393 10.26 -5.07 -12.81
C LEU A 393 8.91 -5.74 -13.11
N LEU A 394 7.82 -4.97 -13.15
CA LEU A 394 6.49 -5.46 -13.51
C LEU A 394 6.47 -5.97 -14.97
N LEU A 395 7.12 -5.27 -15.88
CA LEU A 395 7.18 -5.62 -17.30
C LEU A 395 8.24 -6.68 -17.62
N ASN A 396 9.00 -7.15 -16.64
CA ASN A 396 10.08 -8.12 -16.78
C ASN A 396 11.14 -7.69 -17.82
N GLU A 397 11.53 -6.43 -17.78
CA GLU A 397 12.58 -5.89 -18.65
C GLU A 397 13.93 -6.51 -18.27
N LYS A 398 14.62 -7.11 -19.24
CA LYS A 398 15.83 -7.93 -19.03
C LYS A 398 17.04 -7.18 -18.48
N GLU A 399 17.05 -5.86 -18.56
CA GLU A 399 18.15 -4.99 -18.11
C GLU A 399 17.81 -4.22 -16.84
N SER A 400 16.81 -4.67 -16.07
CA SER A 400 16.50 -4.01 -14.81
C SER A 400 17.65 -4.16 -13.83
N ASN A 401 18.53 -3.17 -13.79
CA ASN A 401 19.50 -3.00 -12.71
C ASN A 401 18.78 -2.94 -11.37
N VAL A 402 19.50 -3.10 -10.27
CA VAL A 402 18.95 -2.86 -8.94
C VAL A 402 18.34 -1.46 -8.91
N ILE A 403 17.02 -1.38 -8.74
CA ILE A 403 16.27 -0.11 -8.85
C ILE A 403 16.49 0.75 -7.60
N ARG A 404 16.44 0.12 -6.41
CA ARG A 404 16.63 0.81 -5.13
C ARG A 404 18.03 0.56 -4.59
N GLU A 405 18.72 1.64 -4.16
CA GLU A 405 19.96 1.50 -3.40
C GLU A 405 19.72 0.83 -2.04
N ALA A 406 18.71 1.27 -1.31
CA ALA A 406 18.34 0.76 0.00
C ALA A 406 16.86 1.00 0.31
N THR A 407 16.33 0.28 1.32
CA THR A 407 15.02 0.53 1.92
C THR A 407 15.17 0.87 3.39
N VAL A 408 14.30 1.76 3.89
CA VAL A 408 14.22 2.11 5.31
C VAL A 408 12.88 1.68 5.86
N HIS A 409 12.88 1.07 7.03
CA HIS A 409 11.69 0.65 7.74
C HIS A 409 11.69 1.22 9.15
N HIS A 410 10.52 1.42 9.69
CA HIS A 410 10.30 2.19 10.89
C HIS A 410 9.37 1.41 11.83
N SER A 411 9.79 1.22 13.08
CA SER A 411 8.98 0.51 14.07
C SER A 411 7.87 1.38 14.65
N ILE A 412 7.00 0.79 15.48
CA ILE A 412 5.98 1.55 16.21
C ILE A 412 6.58 2.61 17.14
N ASN A 413 7.75 2.34 17.72
CA ASN A 413 8.44 3.27 18.60
C ASN A 413 9.24 4.34 17.84
N GLY A 414 9.30 4.23 16.53
CA GLY A 414 10.01 5.17 15.67
C GLY A 414 11.49 4.82 15.48
N ASP A 415 11.92 3.62 15.89
CA ASP A 415 13.28 3.14 15.63
C ASP A 415 13.44 2.76 14.16
N PHE A 416 14.68 2.82 13.68
CA PHE A 416 15.00 2.65 12.26
C PHE A 416 15.71 1.35 11.97
N THR A 417 15.43 0.80 10.80
CA THR A 417 16.27 -0.18 10.14
C THR A 417 16.48 0.20 8.68
N ILE A 418 17.67 -0.06 8.17
CA ILE A 418 18.02 0.15 6.76
C ILE A 418 18.53 -1.15 6.15
N ARG A 419 18.08 -1.47 4.93
CA ARG A 419 18.53 -2.62 4.17
C ARG A 419 19.09 -2.20 2.82
N LYS A 420 20.33 -2.67 2.53
CA LYS A 420 21.00 -2.52 1.24
C LYS A 420 21.49 -3.89 0.77
N GLY A 421 20.96 -4.37 -0.35
CA GLY A 421 21.26 -5.70 -0.83
C GLY A 421 20.91 -6.78 0.20
N GLU A 422 21.90 -7.62 0.55
CA GLU A 422 21.72 -8.68 1.54
C GLU A 422 21.90 -8.22 3.00
N TRP A 423 22.38 -7.00 3.25
CA TRP A 423 22.67 -6.49 4.58
C TRP A 423 21.56 -5.63 5.16
N LYS A 424 21.19 -5.92 6.39
CA LYS A 424 20.18 -5.19 7.16
C LYS A 424 20.74 -4.73 8.49
N LEU A 425 20.72 -3.41 8.73
CA LEU A 425 21.16 -2.77 9.97
C LEU A 425 19.95 -2.24 10.74
N LEU A 426 19.77 -2.73 11.97
CA LEU A 426 18.83 -2.17 12.94
C LEU A 426 19.57 -1.17 13.83
N LEU A 427 19.07 0.05 13.90
CA LEU A 427 19.61 1.13 14.75
C LEU A 427 18.92 1.14 16.12
N SER A 428 18.82 -0.04 16.72
CA SER A 428 18.19 -0.31 18.00
C SER A 428 18.71 -1.63 18.58
N PRO A 429 18.89 -1.73 19.91
CA PRO A 429 19.37 -2.95 20.54
C PRO A 429 18.31 -4.06 20.66
N GLY A 430 17.01 -3.71 20.60
CA GLY A 430 15.89 -4.63 20.74
C GLY A 430 15.06 -4.78 19.47
N SER A 431 13.83 -5.26 19.62
CA SER A 431 12.88 -5.41 18.51
C SER A 431 12.41 -4.06 17.94
N GLY A 432 12.57 -2.97 18.69
CA GLY A 432 11.97 -1.68 18.39
C GLY A 432 10.44 -1.67 18.50
N GLY A 433 9.82 -2.80 18.83
CA GLY A 433 8.37 -2.99 18.81
C GLY A 433 7.83 -3.87 19.94
N TRP A 434 7.14 -4.94 19.59
CA TRP A 434 6.37 -5.75 20.54
C TRP A 434 6.91 -7.16 20.82
N SER A 435 7.80 -7.68 19.95
CA SER A 435 8.45 -8.97 20.19
C SER A 435 9.65 -8.82 21.12
N PHE A 436 10.15 -9.97 21.60
CA PHE A 436 11.35 -10.03 22.44
C PHE A 436 12.64 -9.74 21.63
N PRO A 437 13.59 -8.96 22.15
CA PRO A 437 13.52 -8.13 23.38
C PRO A 437 12.65 -6.88 23.16
N ARG A 438 11.64 -6.73 23.98
CA ARG A 438 10.64 -5.65 23.87
C ARG A 438 11.03 -4.42 24.68
N PRO A 439 11.20 -3.25 24.04
CA PRO A 439 11.41 -2.00 24.77
C PRO A 439 10.30 -1.71 25.79
N GLY A 440 10.70 -1.26 26.99
CA GLY A 440 9.78 -0.98 28.09
C GLY A 440 9.31 -2.23 28.89
N THR A 441 9.61 -3.44 28.40
CA THR A 441 9.31 -4.70 29.11
C THR A 441 10.58 -5.48 29.44
N ASP A 442 11.48 -5.60 28.46
CA ASP A 442 12.71 -6.38 28.59
C ASP A 442 13.95 -5.47 28.70
N ASP A 443 13.81 -4.29 29.31
CA ASP A 443 14.87 -3.27 29.36
C ASP A 443 16.15 -3.76 30.05
N ASP A 444 16.05 -4.67 31.01
CA ASP A 444 17.24 -5.26 31.67
C ASP A 444 18.05 -6.15 30.71
N VAL A 445 17.38 -6.83 29.79
CA VAL A 445 18.04 -7.58 28.72
C VAL A 445 18.62 -6.60 27.69
N ILE A 446 17.83 -5.63 27.25
CA ILE A 446 18.20 -4.64 26.22
C ILE A 446 19.46 -3.88 26.61
N LYS A 447 19.62 -3.47 27.86
CA LYS A 447 20.82 -2.80 28.40
C LYS A 447 22.11 -3.61 28.25
N THR A 448 22.02 -4.91 28.07
CA THR A 448 23.18 -5.80 27.90
C THR A 448 23.54 -6.05 26.44
N LEU A 449 22.68 -5.62 25.50
CA LEU A 449 22.83 -5.85 24.08
C LEU A 449 23.63 -4.74 23.39
N PRO A 450 24.26 -5.03 22.25
CA PRO A 450 24.84 -4.00 21.38
C PRO A 450 23.79 -2.98 20.96
N LEU A 451 24.21 -1.73 20.77
CA LEU A 451 23.32 -0.63 20.35
C LEU A 451 22.74 -0.82 18.95
N VAL A 452 23.39 -1.64 18.13
CA VAL A 452 22.97 -1.93 16.76
C VAL A 452 22.98 -3.43 16.50
N GLN A 453 22.23 -3.85 15.48
CA GLN A 453 22.17 -5.24 15.03
C GLN A 453 22.38 -5.28 13.52
N LEU A 454 23.31 -6.14 13.05
CA LEU A 454 23.55 -6.35 11.62
C LEU A 454 23.26 -7.82 11.27
N TYR A 455 22.46 -8.00 10.22
CA TYR A 455 22.08 -9.33 9.71
C TYR A 455 22.37 -9.46 8.22
N ASN A 456 22.85 -10.64 7.80
CA ASN A 456 22.88 -11.02 6.38
C ASN A 456 21.56 -11.72 6.04
N MET A 457 20.68 -11.06 5.34
CA MET A 457 19.31 -11.56 5.07
C MET A 457 19.26 -12.70 4.05
N LYS A 458 20.35 -12.94 3.32
CA LYS A 458 20.46 -14.08 2.41
C LYS A 458 20.76 -15.36 3.19
N ASP A 459 21.69 -15.29 4.14
CA ASP A 459 22.18 -16.46 4.88
C ASP A 459 21.39 -16.67 6.18
N ASP A 460 20.84 -15.60 6.76
CA ASP A 460 20.08 -15.59 8.02
C ASP A 460 18.79 -14.78 7.89
N PRO A 461 17.81 -15.20 7.09
CA PRO A 461 16.54 -14.49 6.91
C PRO A 461 15.69 -14.45 8.20
N ALA A 462 16.01 -15.30 9.19
CA ALA A 462 15.36 -15.32 10.50
C ALA A 462 16.01 -14.37 11.52
N GLU A 463 17.04 -13.60 11.13
CA GLU A 463 17.68 -12.58 11.99
C GLU A 463 18.12 -13.15 13.35
N THR A 464 18.80 -14.30 13.32
CA THR A 464 19.19 -15.05 14.55
C THR A 464 20.58 -14.69 15.04
N LYS A 465 21.50 -14.30 14.14
CA LYS A 465 22.91 -14.03 14.46
C LYS A 465 23.27 -12.56 14.16
N ASN A 466 23.39 -11.74 15.21
CA ASN A 466 23.90 -10.38 15.07
C ASN A 466 25.41 -10.38 14.79
N VAL A 467 25.80 -10.00 13.58
CA VAL A 467 27.21 -10.00 13.11
C VAL A 467 27.83 -8.60 13.05
N TYR A 468 27.29 -7.64 13.77
CA TYR A 468 27.76 -6.23 13.74
C TYR A 468 29.26 -6.09 14.08
N ALA A 469 29.78 -6.90 15.00
CA ALA A 469 31.19 -6.88 15.41
C ALA A 469 32.12 -7.55 14.39
N GLU A 470 31.58 -8.44 13.54
CA GLU A 470 32.33 -9.13 12.49
C GLU A 470 32.47 -8.25 11.22
N HIS A 471 31.56 -7.28 11.02
CA HIS A 471 31.47 -6.43 9.82
C HIS A 471 31.27 -4.94 10.17
N PRO A 472 32.20 -4.32 10.93
CA PRO A 472 32.09 -2.92 11.34
C PRO A 472 32.09 -1.94 10.16
N GLU A 473 32.72 -2.30 9.03
CA GLU A 473 32.73 -1.51 7.80
C GLU A 473 31.32 -1.41 7.17
N ILE A 474 30.54 -2.49 7.21
CA ILE A 474 29.16 -2.52 6.69
C ILE A 474 28.24 -1.70 7.62
N VAL A 475 28.39 -1.87 8.94
CA VAL A 475 27.66 -1.05 9.92
C VAL A 475 27.89 0.43 9.65
N LYS A 476 29.15 0.84 9.44
CA LYS A 476 29.50 2.23 9.13
C LYS A 476 28.86 2.70 7.83
N GLU A 477 28.99 1.94 6.75
CA GLU A 477 28.41 2.27 5.44
C GLU A 477 26.90 2.50 5.52
N LEU A 478 26.17 1.56 6.15
CA LEU A 478 24.71 1.65 6.25
C LEU A 478 24.27 2.79 7.18
N LYS A 479 25.00 3.03 8.26
CA LYS A 479 24.73 4.16 9.15
C LYS A 479 24.95 5.51 8.43
N GLU A 480 26.05 5.67 7.69
CA GLU A 480 26.33 6.86 6.89
C GLU A 480 25.26 7.09 5.81
N LEU A 481 24.79 6.02 5.13
CA LEU A 481 23.72 6.10 4.16
C LEU A 481 22.40 6.55 4.81
N MET A 482 22.07 6.01 5.99
CA MET A 482 20.88 6.44 6.73
C MET A 482 20.96 7.90 7.15
N ILE A 483 22.10 8.37 7.64
CA ILE A 483 22.36 9.78 7.98
C ILE A 483 22.12 10.67 6.75
N LYS A 484 22.65 10.26 5.59
CA LYS A 484 22.44 10.98 4.33
C LYS A 484 20.95 11.11 4.03
N TYR A 485 20.17 10.01 4.09
CA TYR A 485 18.74 10.01 3.81
C TYR A 485 17.94 10.92 4.76
N VAL A 486 18.34 10.96 6.04
CA VAL A 486 17.73 11.87 7.03
C VAL A 486 18.02 13.33 6.67
N ARG A 487 19.28 13.67 6.40
CA ARG A 487 19.72 15.05 6.15
C ARG A 487 19.26 15.60 4.81
N GLU A 488 19.24 14.77 3.77
CA GLU A 488 18.82 15.19 2.43
C GLU A 488 17.30 15.22 2.25
N GLY A 489 16.51 14.71 3.22
CA GLY A 489 15.05 14.70 3.16
C GLY A 489 14.49 13.82 2.03
N ARG A 490 15.33 12.94 1.47
CA ARG A 490 14.98 11.99 0.41
C ARG A 490 15.95 10.81 0.37
N SER A 491 15.51 9.68 -0.20
CA SER A 491 16.36 8.53 -0.50
C SER A 491 16.63 8.36 -2.01
N THR A 492 15.77 8.95 -2.86
CA THR A 492 15.95 8.95 -4.31
C THR A 492 16.93 10.04 -4.76
N PRO A 493 17.58 9.90 -5.93
CA PRO A 493 18.35 10.99 -6.53
C PRO A 493 17.48 12.22 -6.78
N GLY A 494 18.02 13.42 -6.57
CA GLY A 494 17.34 14.69 -6.83
C GLY A 494 17.77 15.81 -5.87
N VAL A 495 17.06 16.93 -5.91
CA VAL A 495 17.30 18.07 -5.04
C VAL A 495 16.88 17.75 -3.61
N PRO A 496 17.75 17.98 -2.59
CA PRO A 496 17.38 17.76 -1.19
C PRO A 496 16.10 18.46 -0.78
N GLN A 497 15.32 17.79 0.06
CA GLN A 497 14.04 18.25 0.59
C GLN A 497 14.13 18.41 2.11
N LYS A 498 13.11 19.01 2.72
CA LYS A 498 13.02 19.11 4.18
C LYS A 498 12.12 18.01 4.75
N ASN A 499 12.52 17.49 5.90
CA ASN A 499 11.60 16.73 6.76
C ASN A 499 10.67 17.72 7.49
N ASP A 500 9.43 17.31 7.78
CA ASP A 500 8.52 18.11 8.57
C ASP A 500 8.85 17.97 10.08
N GLY A 501 8.44 18.94 10.88
CA GLY A 501 8.70 18.96 12.31
C GLY A 501 10.15 19.33 12.68
N PRO A 502 10.63 18.91 13.86
CA PRO A 502 11.98 19.26 14.34
C PRO A 502 13.07 18.57 13.50
N GLU A 503 14.20 19.24 13.31
CA GLU A 503 15.37 18.67 12.62
C GLU A 503 15.99 17.49 13.39
N VAL A 504 15.91 17.52 14.70
CA VAL A 504 16.39 16.47 15.61
C VAL A 504 15.23 16.00 16.48
N TRP A 505 15.03 14.69 16.55
CA TRP A 505 14.05 14.06 17.43
C TRP A 505 14.64 12.82 18.10
N LYS A 506 14.00 12.36 19.18
CA LYS A 506 14.52 11.33 20.08
C LYS A 506 15.12 10.10 19.36
N GLN A 507 14.46 9.62 18.31
CA GLN A 507 14.86 8.40 17.62
C GLN A 507 16.08 8.58 16.68
N LEU A 508 16.67 9.77 16.61
CA LEU A 508 17.92 10.05 15.89
C LEU A 508 19.16 10.05 16.82
N SER A 509 19.05 9.67 18.09
CA SER A 509 20.18 9.65 19.04
C SER A 509 21.38 8.81 18.55
N TRP A 510 21.13 7.79 17.77
CA TRP A 510 22.17 6.95 17.15
C TRP A 510 23.09 7.71 16.15
N ILE A 511 22.73 8.92 15.73
CA ILE A 511 23.59 9.74 14.83
C ILE A 511 24.84 10.22 15.53
N GLU A 512 24.73 10.51 16.82
CA GLU A 512 25.83 11.07 17.64
C GLU A 512 26.68 9.97 18.30
N GLU A 513 26.24 8.73 18.29
CA GLU A 513 26.95 7.56 18.81
C GLU A 513 27.80 6.88 17.72
#